data_1a3036a689bdfe1f2fd1d73cc43a6cee
#
_entry.id   1a3036a689bdfe1f2fd1d73cc43a6cee
#
_cell.length_a   1.000
_cell.length_b   1.000
_cell.length_c   1.000
_cell.angle_alpha   90.00
_cell.angle_beta   90.00
_cell.angle_gamma   90.00
#
_symmetry.space_group_name_H-M   'P 1'
#
loop_
_entity.id
_entity.type
_entity.pdbx_description
1 polymer ?
#
loop_
_entity_poly.entity_id
_entity_poly.type
_entity_poly.pdbx_seq_one_letter_code
_entity_poly.pdbx_strand_id
1 'polypeptide(L)'
;GPVFNVEMKGSRLNVYGERLLSNPGDRVFFGAEEADYLFEPRLLDANDSRIQLMLPFQPISGRYKLKIGKTEAEPAIDLVLIVDDSRILIDHTTRGNADALLKVTNCEQERSDCVSEAEDLSAVFCGMSADFDPHQGSQAITVSNTQELHLDDYYTIEARILLREYVRGGIIVDKYSGSGRGREYRLSVGKDGLLRGWFSIDGTRANSIELYSDYPVPKNRWVHVASTNEEGQLRLFVDGELAAETKVNARPAQLGYQNVAIGGNNCCRGYYEVLNGLVDEVRISNENRYRASFKPPTQEFEPDAQTLLLMHFSEAGKNDGLVGGDARLSSFNTIRSCAAS
;
A
#
# COMPACT_ATOMS: atom_id res chain seq x y z
N GLY A 1 -27.24 -1.01 -17.58
CA GLY A 1 -26.88 -0.99 -19.00
C GLY A 1 -25.92 -2.13 -19.33
N PRO A 2 -25.73 -2.48 -20.61
CA PRO A 2 -24.77 -3.52 -20.98
C PRO A 2 -23.33 -3.04 -20.73
N VAL A 3 -22.50 -3.92 -20.18
CA VAL A 3 -21.03 -3.78 -20.15
C VAL A 3 -20.49 -4.51 -21.39
N PHE A 4 -19.63 -3.87 -22.16
CA PHE A 4 -19.09 -4.44 -23.39
C PHE A 4 -17.57 -4.55 -23.39
N ASN A 5 -16.86 -3.92 -22.45
CA ASN A 5 -15.41 -4.12 -22.26
C ASN A 5 -15.02 -3.87 -20.82
N VAL A 6 -13.97 -4.56 -20.37
CA VAL A 6 -13.31 -4.36 -19.08
C VAL A 6 -11.82 -4.44 -19.30
N GLU A 7 -11.11 -3.46 -18.82
CA GLU A 7 -9.63 -3.38 -18.90
C GLU A 7 -9.04 -3.21 -17.51
N MET A 8 -7.89 -3.82 -17.29
CA MET A 8 -7.17 -3.68 -16.04
C MET A 8 -5.73 -3.24 -16.30
N LYS A 9 -5.26 -2.31 -15.49
CA LYS A 9 -3.85 -1.93 -15.44
C LYS A 9 -3.42 -1.82 -13.96
N GLY A 10 -2.67 -2.81 -13.51
CA GLY A 10 -2.37 -2.94 -12.09
C GLY A 10 -3.65 -3.12 -11.28
N SER A 11 -3.86 -2.29 -10.26
CA SER A 11 -5.08 -2.27 -9.45
C SER A 11 -6.19 -1.38 -10.02
N ARG A 12 -5.99 -0.75 -11.18
CA ARG A 12 -7.03 0.04 -11.85
C ARG A 12 -7.87 -0.83 -12.77
N LEU A 13 -9.17 -0.80 -12.55
CA LEU A 13 -10.17 -1.45 -13.38
C LEU A 13 -10.98 -0.39 -14.13
N ASN A 14 -10.98 -0.45 -15.45
CA ASN A 14 -11.87 0.34 -16.31
C ASN A 14 -13.00 -0.55 -16.80
N VAL A 15 -14.22 -0.11 -16.58
CA VAL A 15 -15.43 -0.78 -17.05
C VAL A 15 -16.09 0.12 -18.09
N TYR A 16 -16.29 -0.39 -19.29
CA TYR A 16 -16.93 0.32 -20.40
C TYR A 16 -18.30 -0.28 -20.69
N GLY A 17 -19.30 0.55 -20.83
CA GLY A 17 -20.68 0.12 -21.02
C GLY A 17 -21.59 1.28 -21.33
N GLU A 18 -22.90 1.05 -21.22
CA GLU A 18 -23.92 2.09 -21.33
C GLU A 18 -24.70 2.19 -20.03
N ARG A 19 -24.89 3.41 -19.54
CA ARG A 19 -25.66 3.69 -18.30
C ARG A 19 -25.16 2.87 -17.10
N LEU A 20 -23.84 2.87 -16.89
CA LEU A 20 -23.20 2.02 -15.87
C LEU A 20 -23.64 2.39 -14.46
N LEU A 21 -23.74 3.70 -14.16
CA LEU A 21 -24.27 4.23 -12.89
C LEU A 21 -25.55 5.02 -13.21
N SER A 22 -26.62 4.31 -13.51
CA SER A 22 -27.83 4.92 -14.06
C SER A 22 -28.75 5.55 -13.00
N ASN A 23 -28.55 5.23 -11.73
CA ASN A 23 -29.38 5.77 -10.65
C ASN A 23 -28.54 6.49 -9.62
N PRO A 24 -29.05 7.58 -9.03
CA PRO A 24 -28.42 8.19 -7.86
C PRO A 24 -28.29 7.15 -6.72
N GLY A 25 -27.06 6.98 -6.22
CA GLY A 25 -26.76 6.02 -5.16
C GLY A 25 -26.40 4.60 -5.65
N ASP A 26 -26.23 4.40 -6.95
CA ASP A 26 -25.61 3.17 -7.46
C ASP A 26 -24.14 3.08 -6.97
N ARG A 27 -23.77 1.89 -6.53
CA ARG A 27 -22.47 1.54 -5.96
C ARG A 27 -21.85 0.42 -6.77
N VAL A 28 -20.54 0.24 -6.67
CA VAL A 28 -19.82 -0.83 -7.32
C VAL A 28 -19.28 -1.79 -6.26
N PHE A 29 -19.42 -3.09 -6.52
CA PHE A 29 -18.92 -4.16 -5.65
C PHE A 29 -18.03 -5.08 -6.46
N PHE A 30 -16.90 -5.47 -5.90
CA PHE A 30 -15.91 -6.33 -6.54
C PHE A 30 -15.28 -7.29 -5.55
N GLY A 31 -14.96 -8.51 -5.97
CA GLY A 31 -14.26 -9.51 -5.15
C GLY A 31 -14.15 -10.85 -5.86
N ALA A 32 -13.41 -11.79 -5.26
CA ALA A 32 -13.32 -13.15 -5.79
C ALA A 32 -14.73 -13.79 -5.89
N GLU A 33 -14.96 -14.62 -6.92
CA GLU A 33 -16.29 -15.21 -7.15
C GLU A 33 -16.77 -16.06 -5.97
N GLU A 34 -15.84 -16.72 -5.27
CA GLU A 34 -16.14 -17.58 -4.11
C GLU A 34 -16.08 -16.84 -2.76
N ALA A 35 -15.86 -15.52 -2.77
CA ALA A 35 -15.80 -14.76 -1.54
C ALA A 35 -17.18 -14.62 -0.89
N ASP A 36 -17.22 -14.68 0.43
CA ASP A 36 -18.47 -14.50 1.22
C ASP A 36 -19.01 -13.08 1.14
N TYR A 37 -18.17 -12.10 0.76
CA TYR A 37 -18.54 -10.71 0.58
C TYR A 37 -17.73 -10.05 -0.54
N LEU A 38 -18.31 -9.03 -1.17
CA LEU A 38 -17.64 -8.16 -2.12
C LEU A 38 -17.32 -6.82 -1.41
N PHE A 39 -16.17 -6.26 -1.72
CA PHE A 39 -15.82 -4.92 -1.21
C PHE A 39 -16.25 -3.84 -2.22
N GLU A 40 -16.35 -2.60 -1.75
CA GLU A 40 -16.55 -1.44 -2.61
C GLU A 40 -15.21 -0.85 -3.00
N PRO A 41 -14.80 -0.96 -4.28
CA PRO A 41 -13.60 -0.31 -4.75
C PRO A 41 -13.76 1.21 -4.78
N ARG A 42 -12.67 1.92 -4.63
CA ARG A 42 -12.66 3.37 -4.77
C ARG A 42 -13.01 3.78 -6.20
N LEU A 43 -14.06 4.59 -6.34
CA LEU A 43 -14.43 5.18 -7.62
C LEU A 43 -13.47 6.35 -7.91
N LEU A 44 -12.69 6.25 -8.99
CA LEU A 44 -11.76 7.29 -9.43
C LEU A 44 -12.41 8.27 -10.40
N ASP A 45 -13.21 7.75 -11.33
CA ASP A 45 -13.94 8.51 -12.34
C ASP A 45 -15.15 7.72 -12.83
N ALA A 46 -16.23 8.41 -13.17
CA ALA A 46 -17.41 7.78 -13.73
C ALA A 46 -18.17 8.73 -14.66
N ASN A 47 -18.62 8.17 -15.75
CA ASN A 47 -19.60 8.78 -16.65
C ASN A 47 -20.53 7.71 -17.21
N ASP A 48 -21.45 8.09 -18.09
CA ASP A 48 -22.46 7.16 -18.63
C ASP A 48 -21.88 5.97 -19.40
N SER A 49 -20.65 6.07 -19.87
CA SER A 49 -20.00 5.05 -20.71
C SER A 49 -18.75 4.41 -20.12
N ARG A 50 -18.22 4.94 -19.03
CA ARG A 50 -17.02 4.43 -18.37
C ARG A 50 -17.09 4.61 -16.87
N ILE A 51 -16.64 3.60 -16.13
CA ILE A 51 -16.32 3.67 -14.71
C ILE A 51 -14.85 3.30 -14.56
N GLN A 52 -14.10 4.09 -13.82
CA GLN A 52 -12.74 3.78 -13.43
C GLN A 52 -12.67 3.56 -11.91
N LEU A 53 -12.15 2.41 -11.52
CA LEU A 53 -12.09 1.94 -10.15
C LEU A 53 -10.65 1.71 -9.72
N MET A 54 -10.35 1.98 -8.46
CA MET A 54 -9.17 1.50 -7.78
C MET A 54 -9.56 0.28 -6.93
N LEU A 55 -9.02 -0.87 -7.28
CA LEU A 55 -9.21 -2.10 -6.51
C LEU A 55 -8.27 -2.09 -5.30
N PRO A 56 -8.65 -2.71 -4.18
CA PRO A 56 -7.82 -2.80 -2.99
C PRO A 56 -6.64 -3.77 -3.16
N PHE A 57 -6.57 -4.48 -4.28
CA PHE A 57 -5.49 -5.37 -4.66
C PHE A 57 -5.43 -5.49 -6.19
N GLN A 58 -4.28 -5.89 -6.70
CA GLN A 58 -4.20 -6.34 -8.09
C GLN A 58 -4.76 -7.75 -8.18
N PRO A 59 -5.85 -7.98 -8.95
CA PRO A 59 -6.36 -9.33 -9.14
C PRO A 59 -5.31 -10.24 -9.78
N ILE A 60 -5.11 -11.40 -9.17
CA ILE A 60 -4.34 -12.51 -9.75
C ILE A 60 -5.22 -13.36 -10.65
N SER A 61 -4.64 -14.30 -11.40
CA SER A 61 -5.43 -15.25 -12.22
C SER A 61 -6.54 -15.90 -11.41
N GLY A 62 -7.77 -15.82 -11.89
CA GLY A 62 -8.95 -16.31 -11.18
C GLY A 62 -10.25 -15.72 -11.68
N ARG A 63 -11.33 -16.03 -10.97
CA ARG A 63 -12.69 -15.56 -11.27
C ARG A 63 -13.12 -14.54 -10.22
N TYR A 64 -13.71 -13.44 -10.69
CA TYR A 64 -14.12 -12.32 -9.86
C TYR A 64 -15.55 -11.88 -10.20
N LYS A 65 -16.29 -11.45 -9.20
CA LYS A 65 -17.59 -10.79 -9.40
C LYS A 65 -17.43 -9.29 -9.44
N LEU A 66 -18.09 -8.67 -10.41
CA LEU A 66 -18.30 -7.23 -10.49
C LEU A 66 -19.79 -6.95 -10.49
N LYS A 67 -20.28 -6.28 -9.48
CA LYS A 67 -21.69 -5.91 -9.37
C LYS A 67 -21.83 -4.39 -9.31
N ILE A 68 -22.83 -3.84 -9.98
CA ILE A 68 -23.15 -2.41 -9.94
C ILE A 68 -24.64 -2.27 -9.64
N GLY A 69 -24.99 -1.52 -8.61
CA GLY A 69 -26.37 -1.31 -8.20
C GLY A 69 -26.47 -0.67 -6.82
N LYS A 70 -27.66 -0.55 -6.29
CA LYS A 70 -27.88 0.06 -4.97
C LYS A 70 -27.32 -0.78 -3.83
N THR A 71 -27.36 -2.08 -3.96
CA THR A 71 -26.84 -3.04 -3.00
C THR A 71 -26.15 -4.20 -3.72
N GLU A 72 -25.31 -4.94 -3.01
CA GLU A 72 -24.68 -6.16 -3.53
C GLU A 72 -25.73 -7.26 -3.84
N ALA A 73 -26.81 -7.33 -3.05
CA ALA A 73 -27.84 -8.34 -3.19
C ALA A 73 -28.77 -8.11 -4.40
N GLU A 74 -28.97 -6.86 -4.78
CA GLU A 74 -29.85 -6.46 -5.90
C GLU A 74 -29.08 -5.59 -6.91
N PRO A 75 -28.10 -6.17 -7.63
CA PRO A 75 -27.34 -5.42 -8.61
C PRO A 75 -28.13 -5.20 -9.90
N ALA A 76 -27.99 -4.04 -10.49
CA ALA A 76 -28.49 -3.77 -11.85
C ALA A 76 -27.57 -4.39 -12.92
N ILE A 77 -26.28 -4.54 -12.59
CA ILE A 77 -25.27 -5.24 -13.40
C ILE A 77 -24.60 -6.27 -12.50
N ASP A 78 -24.48 -7.50 -12.97
CA ASP A 78 -23.84 -8.60 -12.29
C ASP A 78 -23.01 -9.38 -13.32
N LEU A 79 -21.70 -9.35 -13.18
CA LEU A 79 -20.76 -9.93 -14.13
C LEU A 79 -19.76 -10.83 -13.40
N VAL A 80 -19.34 -11.88 -14.06
CA VAL A 80 -18.15 -12.64 -13.71
C VAL A 80 -17.04 -12.24 -14.67
N LEU A 81 -15.91 -11.86 -14.11
CA LEU A 81 -14.68 -11.54 -14.82
C LEU A 81 -13.69 -12.68 -14.64
N ILE A 82 -13.07 -13.12 -15.73
CA ILE A 82 -11.96 -14.07 -15.70
C ILE A 82 -10.68 -13.25 -15.87
N VAL A 83 -9.83 -13.29 -14.88
CA VAL A 83 -8.47 -12.74 -14.93
C VAL A 83 -7.51 -13.87 -15.28
N ASP A 84 -6.73 -13.71 -16.33
CA ASP A 84 -5.71 -14.65 -16.76
C ASP A 84 -4.44 -13.87 -17.10
N ASP A 85 -3.43 -14.00 -16.27
CA ASP A 85 -2.09 -13.39 -16.27
C ASP A 85 -1.95 -11.95 -16.86
N SER A 86 -2.52 -11.66 -17.97
CA SER A 86 -2.47 -10.35 -18.63
C SER A 86 -3.80 -9.91 -19.25
N ARG A 87 -4.89 -10.67 -19.03
CA ARG A 87 -6.18 -10.43 -19.70
C ARG A 87 -7.31 -10.45 -18.68
N ILE A 88 -8.28 -9.56 -18.88
CA ILE A 88 -9.60 -9.67 -18.28
C ILE A 88 -10.60 -10.02 -19.36
N LEU A 89 -11.39 -11.04 -19.09
CA LEU A 89 -12.51 -11.48 -19.94
C LEU A 89 -13.79 -11.40 -19.13
N ILE A 90 -14.88 -11.02 -19.78
CA ILE A 90 -16.22 -11.13 -19.20
C ILE A 90 -16.70 -12.56 -19.46
N ASP A 91 -17.06 -13.28 -18.38
CA ASP A 91 -17.67 -14.60 -18.52
C ASP A 91 -19.16 -14.46 -18.88
N HIS A 92 -19.48 -14.75 -20.11
CA HIS A 92 -20.85 -14.73 -20.62
C HIS A 92 -21.62 -16.03 -20.38
N THR A 93 -20.99 -17.07 -19.81
CA THR A 93 -21.66 -18.38 -19.63
C THR A 93 -22.68 -18.37 -18.49
N THR A 94 -22.64 -17.39 -17.60
CA THR A 94 -23.50 -17.32 -16.41
C THR A 94 -24.82 -16.60 -16.64
N ARG A 95 -25.07 -16.01 -17.83
CA ARG A 95 -26.37 -15.42 -18.21
C ARG A 95 -26.81 -15.89 -19.58
N GLY A 96 -27.97 -16.53 -19.63
CA GLY A 96 -28.63 -16.95 -20.84
C GLY A 96 -29.12 -15.78 -21.71
N ASN A 97 -28.24 -14.97 -22.26
CA ASN A 97 -28.47 -14.09 -23.37
C ASN A 97 -27.20 -14.02 -24.20
N ALA A 98 -27.18 -14.87 -25.22
CA ALA A 98 -26.28 -14.73 -26.34
C ALA A 98 -26.66 -13.50 -27.14
N ASP A 99 -25.78 -12.52 -27.22
CA ASP A 99 -25.55 -11.63 -28.35
C ASP A 99 -24.74 -10.41 -27.89
N ALA A 100 -23.44 -10.59 -27.72
CA ALA A 100 -22.49 -9.50 -27.84
C ALA A 100 -21.14 -10.08 -28.29
N LEU A 101 -20.81 -9.82 -29.54
CA LEU A 101 -19.49 -10.15 -30.09
C LEU A 101 -18.42 -9.35 -29.32
N LEU A 102 -17.62 -10.06 -28.54
CA LEU A 102 -16.44 -9.51 -27.90
C LEU A 102 -15.38 -9.14 -28.95
N LYS A 103 -15.07 -7.85 -29.04
CA LYS A 103 -13.78 -7.45 -29.57
C LYS A 103 -12.74 -7.61 -28.47
N VAL A 104 -12.00 -8.72 -28.51
CA VAL A 104 -10.76 -8.87 -27.77
C VAL A 104 -9.75 -7.96 -28.43
N THR A 105 -9.39 -6.86 -27.79
CA THR A 105 -8.24 -6.07 -28.24
C THR A 105 -6.98 -6.83 -27.83
N ASN A 106 -6.47 -7.65 -28.73
CA ASN A 106 -5.15 -8.26 -28.61
C ASN A 106 -4.10 -7.14 -28.71
N CYS A 107 -3.30 -7.02 -27.69
CA CYS A 107 -2.12 -6.14 -27.65
C CYS A 107 -0.96 -6.69 -28.51
N GLU A 108 -1.24 -7.43 -29.58
CA GLU A 108 -0.21 -8.04 -30.43
C GLU A 108 0.32 -7.17 -31.55
N GLN A 109 -0.18 -5.94 -31.75
CA GLN A 109 0.16 -5.20 -32.95
C GLN A 109 0.81 -3.83 -32.80
N GLU A 110 1.07 -3.33 -31.58
CA GLU A 110 1.95 -2.15 -31.41
C GLU A 110 2.84 -2.32 -30.18
N ARG A 111 4.05 -2.75 -30.44
CA ARG A 111 5.07 -3.18 -29.47
C ARG A 111 5.79 -2.06 -28.71
N SER A 112 5.30 -0.83 -28.67
CA SER A 112 6.00 0.26 -27.98
C SER A 112 5.35 0.76 -26.69
N ASP A 113 4.05 0.48 -26.43
CA ASP A 113 3.34 1.03 -25.29
C ASP A 113 2.60 0.01 -24.43
N CYS A 114 2.62 -1.27 -24.82
CA CYS A 114 2.18 -2.35 -23.96
C CYS A 114 3.37 -2.85 -23.15
N VAL A 115 3.65 -2.21 -22.02
CA VAL A 115 4.42 -2.87 -20.97
C VAL A 115 3.51 -3.94 -20.41
N SER A 116 3.54 -5.12 -21.07
CA SER A 116 3.15 -6.36 -20.44
C SER A 116 4.15 -6.56 -19.30
N GLU A 117 3.63 -6.97 -18.21
CA GLU A 117 4.27 -7.45 -17.01
C GLU A 117 3.88 -6.53 -15.84
N ALA A 118 2.88 -7.01 -15.10
CA ALA A 118 3.05 -7.01 -13.68
C ALA A 118 4.29 -7.89 -13.46
N GLU A 119 5.48 -7.31 -13.57
CA GLU A 119 6.68 -7.93 -13.05
C GLU A 119 6.30 -8.27 -11.62
N ASP A 120 6.31 -9.55 -11.32
CA ASP A 120 6.26 -10.03 -9.95
C ASP A 120 7.40 -9.29 -9.24
N LEU A 121 7.03 -8.24 -8.48
CA LEU A 121 8.01 -7.43 -7.78
C LEU A 121 8.85 -8.29 -6.83
N SER A 122 8.37 -9.51 -6.49
CA SER A 122 9.12 -10.50 -5.73
C SER A 122 10.34 -11.03 -6.51
N ALA A 123 10.32 -11.03 -7.84
CA ALA A 123 11.42 -11.53 -8.66
C ALA A 123 12.51 -10.48 -8.90
N VAL A 124 12.20 -9.19 -8.78
CA VAL A 124 13.09 -8.08 -9.14
C VAL A 124 13.96 -7.62 -7.96
N PHE A 125 13.54 -7.90 -6.73
CA PHE A 125 14.19 -7.43 -5.50
C PHE A 125 14.61 -8.55 -4.55
N CYS A 126 15.05 -9.68 -5.05
CA CYS A 126 15.56 -10.74 -4.19
C CYS A 126 16.96 -10.46 -3.66
N GLY A 127 17.07 -9.41 -2.84
CA GLY A 127 18.12 -9.24 -1.87
C GLY A 127 17.79 -9.96 -0.55
N MET A 128 18.12 -9.33 0.52
CA MET A 128 17.80 -9.75 1.90
C MET A 128 16.69 -8.84 2.42
N SER A 129 15.85 -9.36 3.29
CA SER A 129 14.77 -8.62 3.94
C SER A 129 14.71 -8.92 5.44
N ALA A 130 14.20 -7.97 6.21
CA ALA A 130 13.97 -8.18 7.65
C ALA A 130 12.63 -8.90 7.87
N ASP A 131 12.67 -10.01 8.59
CA ASP A 131 11.51 -10.82 8.93
C ASP A 131 10.98 -10.48 10.32
N PHE A 132 9.69 -10.21 10.42
CA PHE A 132 9.00 -9.85 11.65
C PHE A 132 7.84 -10.82 11.92
N ASP A 133 7.83 -11.37 13.15
CA ASP A 133 6.81 -12.30 13.61
C ASP A 133 6.35 -11.88 15.03
N PRO A 134 5.12 -11.40 15.20
CA PRO A 134 4.62 -10.94 16.52
C PRO A 134 4.59 -12.05 17.59
N HIS A 135 4.67 -13.32 17.20
CA HIS A 135 4.71 -14.44 18.14
C HIS A 135 6.09 -14.67 18.76
N GLN A 136 7.14 -14.04 18.22
CA GLN A 136 8.51 -14.17 18.73
C GLN A 136 8.91 -13.06 19.72
N GLY A 137 7.99 -12.17 20.09
CA GLY A 137 8.23 -11.09 21.02
C GLY A 137 8.64 -9.77 20.36
N SER A 138 9.41 -8.93 21.06
CA SER A 138 9.79 -7.61 20.54
C SER A 138 10.89 -7.72 19.49
N GLN A 139 10.59 -7.27 18.28
CA GLN A 139 11.45 -7.38 17.11
C GLN A 139 11.61 -6.03 16.42
N ALA A 140 11.95 -4.98 17.11
CA ALA A 140 12.25 -3.71 16.46
C ALA A 140 13.73 -3.66 16.02
N ILE A 141 13.97 -3.33 14.77
CA ILE A 141 15.26 -2.86 14.27
C ILE A 141 15.32 -1.36 14.55
N THR A 142 16.40 -0.87 15.17
CA THR A 142 16.45 0.52 15.62
C THR A 142 17.63 1.28 15.04
N VAL A 143 17.36 2.49 14.55
CA VAL A 143 18.37 3.47 14.10
C VAL A 143 18.45 4.61 15.12
N SER A 144 19.65 5.03 15.48
CA SER A 144 19.88 6.04 16.51
C SER A 144 19.22 7.36 16.17
N ASN A 145 18.62 8.00 17.18
CA ASN A 145 18.02 9.32 17.04
C ASN A 145 19.10 10.37 16.67
N THR A 146 18.80 11.17 15.66
CA THR A 146 19.55 12.36 15.27
C THR A 146 18.58 13.51 14.99
N GLN A 147 19.07 14.74 14.92
CA GLN A 147 18.23 15.92 14.67
C GLN A 147 17.54 15.85 13.30
N GLU A 148 18.20 15.29 12.30
CA GLU A 148 17.70 15.23 10.93
C GLU A 148 16.55 14.22 10.78
N LEU A 149 16.45 13.23 11.69
CA LEU A 149 15.33 12.28 11.73
C LEU A 149 14.09 12.81 12.45
N HIS A 150 14.07 14.07 12.85
CA HIS A 150 12.88 14.81 13.24
C HIS A 150 12.26 15.43 12.00
N LEU A 151 11.20 14.80 11.48
CA LEU A 151 10.54 15.21 10.24
C LEU A 151 9.83 16.55 10.40
N ASP A 152 9.74 17.31 9.32
CA ASP A 152 9.14 18.64 9.27
C ASP A 152 8.06 18.70 8.16
N ASP A 153 7.87 19.87 7.57
CA ASP A 153 6.84 20.14 6.55
C ASP A 153 7.00 19.33 5.27
N TYR A 154 8.20 18.84 4.99
CA TYR A 154 8.50 18.02 3.81
C TYR A 154 9.11 16.69 4.24
N TYR A 155 8.44 15.58 3.92
CA TYR A 155 9.01 14.26 4.13
C TYR A 155 8.40 13.19 3.23
N THR A 156 9.12 12.10 3.08
CA THR A 156 8.64 10.82 2.59
C THR A 156 9.15 9.72 3.52
N ILE A 157 8.24 8.86 3.97
CA ILE A 157 8.54 7.57 4.62
C ILE A 157 8.02 6.50 3.69
N GLU A 158 8.86 5.60 3.25
CA GLU A 158 8.47 4.53 2.32
C GLU A 158 9.19 3.22 2.62
N ALA A 159 8.61 2.13 2.19
CA ALA A 159 9.17 0.80 2.32
C ALA A 159 8.55 -0.17 1.32
N ARG A 160 9.21 -1.31 1.11
CA ARG A 160 8.61 -2.51 0.54
C ARG A 160 8.26 -3.46 1.66
N ILE A 161 7.06 -3.99 1.62
CA ILE A 161 6.54 -4.91 2.63
C ILE A 161 5.86 -6.10 1.98
N LEU A 162 5.99 -7.27 2.63
CA LEU A 162 5.19 -8.45 2.34
C LEU A 162 4.47 -8.84 3.62
N LEU A 163 3.17 -8.59 3.67
CA LEU A 163 2.34 -8.92 4.84
C LEU A 163 1.88 -10.37 4.75
N ARG A 164 2.04 -11.15 5.83
CA ARG A 164 1.43 -12.48 5.98
C ARG A 164 0.02 -12.34 6.57
N GLU A 165 -0.10 -11.55 7.64
CA GLU A 165 -1.35 -11.31 8.34
C GLU A 165 -1.49 -9.85 8.77
N TYR A 166 -2.73 -9.36 8.86
CA TYR A 166 -3.02 -8.08 9.48
C TYR A 166 -3.03 -8.24 10.99
N VAL A 167 -2.19 -7.47 11.65
CA VAL A 167 -2.03 -7.49 13.10
C VAL A 167 -2.40 -6.13 13.70
N ARG A 168 -2.67 -6.12 15.00
CA ARG A 168 -2.91 -4.86 15.69
C ARG A 168 -1.61 -4.04 15.70
N GLY A 169 -1.63 -2.89 15.03
CA GLY A 169 -0.53 -1.94 15.04
C GLY A 169 0.72 -2.41 14.30
N GLY A 170 0.59 -3.21 13.21
CA GLY A 170 1.73 -3.66 12.41
C GLY A 170 2.60 -2.52 11.92
N ILE A 171 3.64 -2.19 12.69
CA ILE A 171 4.52 -1.05 12.44
C ILE A 171 5.47 -1.36 11.30
N ILE A 172 5.57 -0.42 10.36
CA ILE A 172 6.59 -0.42 9.30
C ILE A 172 7.75 0.46 9.76
N VAL A 173 7.47 1.74 10.06
CA VAL A 173 8.44 2.72 10.58
C VAL A 173 7.78 3.50 11.71
N ASP A 174 8.52 3.71 12.80
CA ASP A 174 8.01 4.36 14.00
C ASP A 174 9.08 5.24 14.66
N LYS A 175 8.72 6.46 15.04
CA LYS A 175 9.49 7.31 15.95
C LYS A 175 8.57 7.78 17.07
N TYR A 176 8.34 6.89 18.03
CA TYR A 176 7.26 7.02 18.98
C TYR A 176 7.66 6.62 20.40
N SER A 177 7.29 7.44 21.36
CA SER A 177 7.36 7.12 22.79
C SER A 177 5.99 6.75 23.33
N GLY A 178 5.91 5.71 24.13
CA GLY A 178 4.67 5.30 24.81
C GLY A 178 4.18 6.29 25.85
N SER A 179 5.03 7.18 26.34
CA SER A 179 4.72 8.15 27.39
C SER A 179 5.28 9.54 27.06
N GLY A 180 4.73 10.55 27.72
CA GLY A 180 5.20 11.92 27.56
C GLY A 180 4.92 12.53 26.19
N ARG A 181 5.79 13.42 25.77
CA ARG A 181 5.71 14.19 24.52
C ARG A 181 6.73 13.71 23.46
N GLY A 182 7.05 12.43 23.45
CA GLY A 182 8.05 11.89 22.53
C GLY A 182 7.46 11.17 21.31
N ARG A 183 6.24 11.48 20.91
CA ARG A 183 5.58 10.89 19.75
C ARG A 183 5.75 11.79 18.55
N GLU A 184 6.34 11.31 17.48
CA GLU A 184 6.57 12.12 16.28
C GLU A 184 5.81 11.60 15.08
N TYR A 185 6.18 10.45 14.52
CA TYR A 185 5.55 9.93 13.31
C TYR A 185 5.51 8.39 13.31
N ARG A 186 4.64 7.85 12.45
CA ARG A 186 4.46 6.41 12.24
C ARG A 186 3.90 6.12 10.84
N LEU A 187 4.41 5.07 10.22
CA LEU A 187 3.81 4.37 9.09
C LEU A 187 3.52 2.94 9.54
N SER A 188 2.27 2.48 9.39
CA SER A 188 1.84 1.17 9.89
C SER A 188 0.67 0.61 9.10
N VAL A 189 0.41 -0.70 9.23
CA VAL A 189 -0.81 -1.34 8.73
C VAL A 189 -1.63 -1.87 9.90
N GLY A 190 -2.89 -1.50 9.97
CA GLY A 190 -3.79 -1.90 11.04
C GLY A 190 -4.34 -3.32 10.87
N LYS A 191 -5.08 -3.80 11.89
CA LYS A 191 -5.80 -5.08 11.84
C LYS A 191 -6.88 -5.14 10.75
N ASP A 192 -7.36 -3.99 10.32
CA ASP A 192 -8.28 -3.78 9.20
C ASP A 192 -7.59 -3.83 7.84
N GLY A 193 -6.26 -3.98 7.82
CA GLY A 193 -5.42 -3.98 6.64
C GLY A 193 -5.11 -2.59 6.08
N LEU A 194 -5.66 -1.52 6.65
CA LEU A 194 -5.45 -0.17 6.13
C LEU A 194 -4.04 0.34 6.43
N LEU A 195 -3.40 0.93 5.42
CA LEU A 195 -2.17 1.70 5.60
C LEU A 195 -2.52 2.97 6.39
N ARG A 196 -1.68 3.30 7.36
CA ARG A 196 -1.87 4.43 8.27
C ARG A 196 -0.61 5.28 8.31
N GLY A 197 -0.76 6.55 7.92
CA GLY A 197 0.20 7.60 8.18
C GLY A 197 -0.24 8.40 9.39
N TRP A 198 0.64 8.54 10.36
CA TRP A 198 0.32 9.20 11.61
C TRP A 198 1.47 10.13 12.05
N PHE A 199 1.14 11.31 12.56
CA PHE A 199 2.10 12.14 13.30
C PHE A 199 1.42 12.91 14.43
N SER A 200 2.19 13.28 15.45
CA SER A 200 1.74 14.17 16.53
C SER A 200 2.18 15.59 16.28
N ILE A 201 1.34 16.56 16.65
CA ILE A 201 1.61 18.01 16.51
C ILE A 201 2.45 18.53 17.67
N ASP A 202 2.27 17.97 18.86
CA ASP A 202 2.89 18.43 20.12
C ASP A 202 3.59 17.30 20.92
N GLY A 203 3.77 16.14 20.29
CA GLY A 203 4.35 14.97 20.92
C GLY A 203 3.36 14.14 21.75
N THR A 204 2.09 14.54 21.85
CA THR A 204 1.05 13.78 22.57
C THR A 204 0.19 12.96 21.60
N ARG A 205 -0.49 11.94 22.11
CA ARG A 205 -1.47 11.18 21.32
C ARG A 205 -2.76 11.98 21.07
N ALA A 206 -3.12 12.85 22.00
CA ALA A 206 -4.37 13.62 21.90
C ALA A 206 -4.34 14.61 20.73
N ASN A 207 -3.17 15.16 20.41
CA ASN A 207 -2.95 16.10 19.32
C ASN A 207 -2.19 15.41 18.19
N SER A 208 -2.84 14.48 17.54
CA SER A 208 -2.28 13.76 16.39
C SER A 208 -3.16 13.86 15.16
N ILE A 209 -2.52 13.76 14.02
CA ILE A 209 -3.14 13.62 12.71
C ILE A 209 -2.96 12.16 12.28
N GLU A 210 -4.00 11.55 11.79
CA GLU A 210 -3.99 10.19 11.29
C GLU A 210 -4.73 10.13 9.96
N LEU A 211 -4.09 9.55 8.95
CA LEU A 211 -4.65 9.32 7.63
C LEU A 211 -4.65 7.81 7.38
N TYR A 212 -5.75 7.30 6.83
CA TYR A 212 -5.95 5.90 6.50
C TYR A 212 -6.10 5.74 5.00
N SER A 213 -5.54 4.67 4.44
CA SER A 213 -5.82 4.32 3.05
C SER A 213 -7.29 3.94 2.87
N ASP A 214 -7.84 4.20 1.69
CA ASP A 214 -9.23 3.90 1.35
C ASP A 214 -9.50 2.39 1.16
N TYR A 215 -8.43 1.58 1.11
CA TYR A 215 -8.47 0.13 0.90
C TYR A 215 -7.30 -0.57 1.60
N PRO A 216 -7.44 -1.87 1.91
CA PRO A 216 -6.40 -2.65 2.57
C PRO A 216 -5.14 -2.83 1.71
N VAL A 217 -3.98 -2.87 2.36
CA VAL A 217 -2.71 -3.27 1.74
C VAL A 217 -2.77 -4.77 1.42
N PRO A 218 -2.47 -5.20 0.18
CA PRO A 218 -2.48 -6.62 -0.16
C PRO A 218 -1.55 -7.48 0.70
N LYS A 219 -1.97 -8.73 0.98
CA LYS A 219 -1.16 -9.74 1.68
C LYS A 219 -0.47 -10.69 0.70
N ASN A 220 0.53 -11.41 1.20
CA ASN A 220 1.24 -12.52 0.53
C ASN A 220 1.90 -12.13 -0.80
N ARG A 221 2.21 -10.87 -0.98
CA ARG A 221 3.04 -10.34 -2.06
C ARG A 221 3.78 -9.08 -1.62
N TRP A 222 4.84 -8.75 -2.32
CA TRP A 222 5.54 -7.50 -2.09
C TRP A 222 4.68 -6.32 -2.54
N VAL A 223 4.66 -5.27 -1.71
CA VAL A 223 3.90 -4.04 -1.93
C VAL A 223 4.79 -2.86 -1.57
N HIS A 224 4.89 -1.88 -2.43
CA HIS A 224 5.47 -0.59 -2.07
C HIS A 224 4.44 0.24 -1.32
N VAL A 225 4.84 0.80 -0.19
CA VAL A 225 3.99 1.72 0.60
C VAL A 225 4.74 3.00 0.90
N ALA A 226 4.04 4.13 0.87
CA ALA A 226 4.62 5.42 1.21
C ALA A 226 3.63 6.33 1.94
N SER A 227 4.18 7.17 2.81
CA SER A 227 3.50 8.33 3.40
C SER A 227 4.33 9.58 3.09
N THR A 228 3.70 10.60 2.52
CA THR A 228 4.36 11.86 2.20
C THR A 228 3.67 13.04 2.86
N ASN A 229 4.42 14.09 3.12
CA ASN A 229 3.91 15.39 3.52
C ASN A 229 4.56 16.50 2.70
N GLU A 230 3.77 17.50 2.34
CA GLU A 230 4.21 18.73 1.72
C GLU A 230 3.39 19.89 2.30
N GLU A 231 3.97 20.60 3.26
CA GLU A 231 3.30 21.73 3.94
C GLU A 231 1.90 21.36 4.46
N GLY A 232 1.76 20.18 5.07
CA GLY A 232 0.49 19.65 5.58
C GLY A 232 -0.40 18.98 4.54
N GLN A 233 0.00 18.87 3.29
CA GLN A 233 -0.65 18.00 2.32
C GLN A 233 -0.13 16.57 2.51
N LEU A 234 -0.87 15.77 3.27
CA LEU A 234 -0.55 14.36 3.54
C LEU A 234 -1.10 13.47 2.44
N ARG A 235 -0.31 12.47 2.05
CA ARG A 235 -0.73 11.44 1.10
C ARG A 235 -0.22 10.08 1.53
N LEU A 236 -1.02 9.05 1.24
CA LEU A 236 -0.64 7.64 1.35
C LEU A 236 -0.65 7.00 -0.03
N PHE A 237 0.33 6.15 -0.27
CA PHE A 237 0.45 5.40 -1.52
C PHE A 237 0.60 3.91 -1.23
N VAL A 238 -0.06 3.09 -2.05
CA VAL A 238 0.06 1.63 -2.06
C VAL A 238 0.36 1.22 -3.50
N ASP A 239 1.48 0.57 -3.75
CA ASP A 239 2.01 0.25 -5.09
C ASP A 239 2.02 1.47 -6.04
N GLY A 240 2.43 2.61 -5.50
CA GLY A 240 2.50 3.88 -6.23
C GLY A 240 1.15 4.54 -6.54
N GLU A 241 0.04 3.90 -6.21
CA GLU A 241 -1.28 4.50 -6.36
C GLU A 241 -1.65 5.34 -5.14
N LEU A 242 -2.18 6.54 -5.38
CA LEU A 242 -2.67 7.42 -4.32
C LEU A 242 -3.85 6.75 -3.60
N ALA A 243 -3.61 6.30 -2.38
CA ALA A 243 -4.56 5.53 -1.58
C ALA A 243 -5.37 6.40 -0.59
N ALA A 244 -4.88 7.58 -0.26
CA ALA A 244 -5.60 8.60 0.49
C ALA A 244 -4.84 9.91 0.47
N GLU A 245 -5.54 11.03 0.62
CA GLU A 245 -4.92 12.34 0.86
C GLU A 245 -5.79 13.23 1.74
N THR A 246 -5.14 14.14 2.46
CA THR A 246 -5.81 15.18 3.24
C THR A 246 -4.92 16.41 3.39
N LYS A 247 -5.52 17.58 3.60
CA LYS A 247 -4.81 18.81 3.90
C LYS A 247 -5.05 19.17 5.36
N VAL A 248 -3.96 19.39 6.09
CA VAL A 248 -3.99 19.86 7.48
C VAL A 248 -3.10 21.10 7.64
N ASN A 249 -3.42 21.94 8.61
CA ASN A 249 -2.56 23.07 8.97
C ASN A 249 -1.72 22.71 10.20
N ALA A 250 -0.87 21.69 10.03
CA ALA A 250 -0.05 21.16 11.10
C ALA A 250 1.18 20.45 10.53
N ARG A 251 2.24 20.34 11.33
CA ARG A 251 3.47 19.62 11.05
C ARG A 251 3.82 18.67 12.19
N PRO A 252 4.66 17.65 11.95
CA PRO A 252 5.13 16.75 13.00
C PRO A 252 5.88 17.49 14.13
N ALA A 253 5.68 17.02 15.36
CA ALA A 253 6.46 17.48 16.50
C ALA A 253 7.91 17.01 16.37
N GLN A 254 8.85 17.84 16.78
CA GLN A 254 10.28 17.55 16.80
C GLN A 254 10.81 17.44 18.24
N LEU A 255 10.11 16.70 19.09
CA LEU A 255 10.32 16.67 20.53
C LEU A 255 10.79 15.31 21.06
N GLY A 256 10.81 14.29 20.21
CA GLY A 256 11.11 12.93 20.61
C GLY A 256 12.62 12.69 20.78
N TYR A 257 12.96 11.86 21.74
CA TYR A 257 14.32 11.36 21.96
C TYR A 257 14.43 9.87 21.58
N GLN A 258 13.37 9.31 21.05
CA GLN A 258 13.32 7.89 20.67
C GLN A 258 14.08 7.66 19.37
N ASN A 259 14.71 6.50 19.30
CA ASN A 259 15.26 5.98 18.06
C ASN A 259 14.15 5.76 17.04
N VAL A 260 14.48 5.78 15.76
CA VAL A 260 13.61 5.26 14.72
C VAL A 260 13.56 3.74 14.87
N ALA A 261 12.37 3.17 14.80
CA ALA A 261 12.14 1.73 14.86
C ALA A 261 11.50 1.24 13.57
N ILE A 262 11.90 0.07 13.10
CA ILE A 262 11.41 -0.60 11.90
C ILE A 262 10.83 -1.95 12.31
N GLY A 263 9.65 -2.29 11.76
CA GLY A 263 8.97 -3.57 11.96
C GLY A 263 8.31 -3.78 13.31
N GLY A 264 8.53 -2.87 14.25
CA GLY A 264 7.96 -2.91 15.60
C GLY A 264 8.27 -1.65 16.37
N ASN A 265 7.69 -1.46 17.56
CA ASN A 265 8.05 -0.33 18.39
C ASN A 265 9.18 -0.69 19.38
N ASN A 266 9.96 0.30 19.76
CA ASN A 266 11.02 0.16 20.78
C ASN A 266 10.59 0.70 22.15
N CYS A 267 9.31 1.04 22.32
CA CYS A 267 8.76 1.52 23.58
C CYS A 267 7.82 0.48 24.22
N CYS A 268 7.50 0.70 25.46
CA CYS A 268 6.33 0.11 26.13
C CYS A 268 6.41 -1.40 26.36
N ARG A 269 7.06 -1.79 27.46
CA ARG A 269 7.13 -3.20 27.91
C ARG A 269 5.75 -3.89 27.84
N GLY A 270 5.65 -4.95 26.99
CA GLY A 270 4.47 -5.82 26.88
C GLY A 270 3.45 -5.43 25.81
N TYR A 271 3.67 -4.38 25.03
CA TYR A 271 2.87 -4.03 23.86
C TYR A 271 3.75 -4.04 22.61
N TYR A 272 3.81 -5.19 22.00
CA TYR A 272 4.58 -5.37 20.78
C TYR A 272 3.65 -5.17 19.57
N GLU A 273 3.73 -3.98 18.99
CA GLU A 273 3.04 -3.67 17.73
C GLU A 273 3.94 -4.11 16.57
N VAL A 274 4.33 -5.39 16.58
CA VAL A 274 5.22 -5.99 15.58
C VAL A 274 4.45 -6.29 14.31
N LEU A 275 5.04 -6.00 13.17
CA LEU A 275 4.54 -6.41 11.86
C LEU A 275 4.50 -7.94 11.76
N ASN A 276 3.60 -8.52 10.99
CA ASN A 276 3.65 -9.92 10.59
C ASN A 276 3.98 -10.00 9.10
N GLY A 277 5.26 -10.11 8.80
CA GLY A 277 5.70 -10.06 7.41
C GLY A 277 7.16 -9.74 7.23
N LEU A 278 7.53 -9.40 6.00
CA LEU A 278 8.85 -8.97 5.59
C LEU A 278 8.86 -7.46 5.34
N VAL A 279 9.99 -6.84 5.59
CA VAL A 279 10.24 -5.42 5.29
C VAL A 279 11.57 -5.31 4.57
N ASP A 280 11.59 -4.52 3.52
CA ASP A 280 12.77 -4.21 2.74
C ASP A 280 12.72 -2.76 2.23
N GLU A 281 13.84 -2.24 1.74
CA GLU A 281 13.91 -0.93 1.09
C GLU A 281 13.27 0.19 1.93
N VAL A 282 13.58 0.26 3.23
CA VAL A 282 13.06 1.33 4.09
C VAL A 282 13.82 2.62 3.81
N ARG A 283 13.12 3.65 3.36
CA ARG A 283 13.69 4.98 3.12
C ARG A 283 12.93 6.07 3.87
N ILE A 284 13.66 6.97 4.50
CA ILE A 284 13.15 8.24 5.03
C ILE A 284 13.87 9.38 4.31
N SER A 285 13.11 10.33 3.79
CA SER A 285 13.63 11.49 3.08
C SER A 285 13.06 12.79 3.65
N ASN A 286 13.82 13.86 3.57
CA ASN A 286 13.39 15.22 3.94
C ASN A 286 12.76 15.99 2.76
N GLU A 287 12.15 15.28 1.84
CA GLU A 287 11.41 15.83 0.72
C GLU A 287 10.11 15.06 0.46
N ASN A 288 9.16 15.68 -0.24
CA ASN A 288 8.01 15.01 -0.80
C ASN A 288 8.35 14.42 -2.17
N ARG A 289 8.62 13.11 -2.21
CA ARG A 289 8.98 12.39 -3.45
C ARG A 289 7.78 12.17 -4.37
N TYR A 290 6.56 12.10 -3.82
CA TYR A 290 5.37 11.68 -4.56
C TYR A 290 4.20 12.62 -4.34
N ARG A 291 3.75 13.33 -5.39
CA ARG A 291 2.61 14.25 -5.37
C ARG A 291 1.35 13.68 -6.00
N ALA A 292 1.49 12.62 -6.78
CA ALA A 292 0.44 11.92 -7.49
C ALA A 292 0.82 10.45 -7.63
N SER A 293 -0.09 9.62 -8.11
CA SER A 293 0.21 8.22 -8.43
C SER A 293 1.43 8.10 -9.36
N PHE A 294 2.28 7.13 -9.11
CA PHE A 294 3.55 6.90 -9.80
C PHE A 294 3.79 5.41 -10.01
N LYS A 295 4.76 5.04 -10.84
CA LYS A 295 5.24 3.67 -10.93
C LYS A 295 6.29 3.46 -9.83
N PRO A 296 6.10 2.54 -8.87
CA PRO A 296 7.12 2.25 -7.86
C PRO A 296 8.44 1.84 -8.53
N PRO A 297 9.59 2.20 -7.93
CA PRO A 297 10.88 1.73 -8.42
C PRO A 297 10.92 0.20 -8.48
N THR A 298 11.49 -0.34 -9.54
CA THR A 298 11.66 -1.78 -9.75
C THR A 298 13.08 -2.26 -9.36
N GLN A 299 13.93 -1.38 -8.86
CA GLN A 299 15.28 -1.65 -8.38
C GLN A 299 15.45 -1.13 -6.94
N GLU A 300 16.51 -1.53 -6.27
CA GLU A 300 16.89 -0.98 -4.96
C GLU A 300 16.89 0.55 -5.00
N PHE A 301 16.51 1.16 -3.88
CA PHE A 301 16.52 2.62 -3.80
C PHE A 301 17.96 3.13 -3.79
N GLU A 302 18.24 4.10 -4.62
CA GLU A 302 19.53 4.79 -4.60
C GLU A 302 19.48 5.95 -3.58
N PRO A 303 20.51 6.11 -2.73
CA PRO A 303 20.59 7.26 -1.84
C PRO A 303 20.88 8.54 -2.62
N ASP A 304 20.29 9.64 -2.20
CA ASP A 304 20.53 10.99 -2.73
C ASP A 304 20.69 12.01 -1.58
N ALA A 305 20.85 13.28 -1.90
CA ALA A 305 21.05 14.33 -0.93
C ALA A 305 19.86 14.55 0.03
N GLN A 306 18.70 14.02 -0.26
CA GLN A 306 17.48 14.08 0.54
C GLN A 306 17.22 12.78 1.31
N THR A 307 18.01 11.73 1.08
CA THR A 307 17.86 10.44 1.75
C THR A 307 18.48 10.47 3.15
N LEU A 308 17.66 10.58 4.17
CA LEU A 308 18.12 10.62 5.58
C LEU A 308 18.47 9.22 6.08
N LEU A 309 17.63 8.23 5.79
CA LEU A 309 17.80 6.84 6.17
C LEU A 309 17.47 5.94 4.97
N LEU A 310 18.28 4.91 4.75
CA LEU A 310 18.04 3.89 3.72
C LEU A 310 18.56 2.53 4.18
N MET A 311 17.65 1.55 4.24
CA MET A 311 17.94 0.19 4.72
C MET A 311 17.55 -0.81 3.65
N HIS A 312 18.55 -1.46 3.03
CA HIS A 312 18.38 -2.55 2.07
C HIS A 312 18.37 -3.93 2.72
N PHE A 313 18.81 -4.05 3.97
CA PHE A 313 19.02 -5.30 4.72
C PHE A 313 19.99 -6.30 4.07
N SER A 314 20.55 -6.04 2.92
CA SER A 314 21.56 -6.86 2.25
C SER A 314 22.83 -7.04 3.10
N GLU A 315 23.18 -6.03 3.87
CA GLU A 315 24.25 -6.05 4.89
C GLU A 315 23.62 -5.76 6.26
N ALA A 316 22.94 -6.71 6.83
CA ALA A 316 22.25 -6.76 8.11
C ALA A 316 22.35 -5.49 8.99
N GLY A 317 21.54 -4.50 8.76
CA GLY A 317 21.51 -3.27 9.57
C GLY A 317 22.34 -2.11 9.05
N LYS A 318 23.04 -2.26 7.92
CA LYS A 318 23.71 -1.13 7.26
C LYS A 318 22.69 -0.08 6.84
N ASN A 319 23.01 1.17 7.11
CA ASN A 319 22.24 2.33 6.72
C ASN A 319 23.03 3.11 5.67
N ASP A 320 22.56 3.12 4.45
CA ASP A 320 23.15 3.86 3.32
C ASP A 320 22.64 5.31 3.23
N GLY A 321 21.77 5.74 4.16
CA GLY A 321 21.34 7.13 4.31
C GLY A 321 22.37 8.02 5.00
N LEU A 322 22.08 9.31 5.04
CA LEU A 322 23.02 10.34 5.51
C LEU A 322 23.22 10.33 7.03
N VAL A 323 22.26 9.84 7.82
CA VAL A 323 22.23 10.04 9.27
C VAL A 323 21.77 8.81 10.04
N GLY A 324 22.02 8.80 11.35
CA GLY A 324 21.57 7.76 12.28
C GLY A 324 22.54 6.60 12.46
N GLY A 325 23.51 6.45 11.56
CA GLY A 325 24.45 5.32 11.57
C GLY A 325 23.72 3.98 11.36
N ASP A 326 24.47 2.88 11.45
CA ASP A 326 23.92 1.54 11.24
C ASP A 326 22.87 1.16 12.29
N ALA A 327 21.90 0.39 11.87
CA ALA A 327 20.80 -0.06 12.71
C ALA A 327 21.25 -1.16 13.69
N ARG A 328 20.59 -1.21 14.83
CA ARG A 328 20.74 -2.28 15.81
C ARG A 328 19.61 -3.28 15.66
N LEU A 329 19.97 -4.53 15.44
CA LEU A 329 19.04 -5.66 15.40
C LEU A 329 18.86 -6.24 16.82
N SER A 330 17.65 -6.61 17.18
CA SER A 330 17.43 -7.42 18.39
C SER A 330 17.84 -8.87 18.14
N SER A 331 18.00 -9.65 19.21
CA SER A 331 18.30 -11.10 19.10
C SER A 331 17.20 -11.92 18.43
N PHE A 332 16.04 -11.35 18.22
CA PHE A 332 14.87 -11.99 17.57
C PHE A 332 14.69 -11.58 16.12
N ASN A 333 15.46 -10.57 15.62
CA ASN A 333 15.39 -10.20 14.23
C ASN A 333 16.07 -11.25 13.35
N THR A 334 15.39 -11.63 12.29
CA THR A 334 15.90 -12.52 11.25
C THR A 334 15.97 -11.76 9.94
N ILE A 335 17.12 -11.85 9.28
CA ILE A 335 17.31 -11.36 7.92
C ILE A 335 17.31 -12.59 7.01
N ARG A 336 16.49 -12.59 5.98
CA ARG A 336 16.37 -13.72 5.05
C ARG A 336 16.42 -13.27 3.59
N SER A 337 16.81 -14.21 2.73
CA SER A 337 16.64 -14.05 1.29
C SER A 337 15.17 -14.09 0.92
N CYS A 338 14.72 -13.23 0.03
CA CYS A 338 13.35 -13.21 -0.50
C CYS A 338 12.99 -14.52 -1.23
N ALA A 339 13.98 -15.23 -1.77
CA ALA A 339 13.77 -16.50 -2.48
C ALA A 339 13.35 -17.67 -1.55
N ALA A 340 13.33 -17.46 -0.23
CA ALA A 340 13.02 -18.48 0.78
C ALA A 340 11.61 -18.32 1.38
N SER A 341 10.76 -17.47 0.83
CA SER A 341 9.39 -17.20 1.31
C SER A 341 8.35 -18.05 0.58
#